data_0761073a9983577009399904e5e6c94d
#
_entry.id   0761073a9983577009399904e5e6c94d
#
_cell.length_a   1.000
_cell.length_b   1.000
_cell.length_c   1.000
_cell.angle_alpha   90.00
_cell.angle_beta   90.00
_cell.angle_gamma   90.00
#
_symmetry.space_group_name_H-M   'P 1'
#
loop_
_entity.id
_entity.type
_entity.pdbx_description
1 polymer ?
#
loop_
_entity_poly.entity_id
_entity_poly.type
_entity_poly.pdbx_seq_one_letter_code
_entity_poly.pdbx_strand_id
1 'polypeptide(L)'
;SSGENMLMDVEVRLIAYINAYEDTELEIVTDVYSTKYEVSVEQEQKSFMKLLCSVEDSCPQKNTFPFEESGISKVIDVWNESSQVTAQLEEGNLLYKGRFNLCLLALNGDGKPFYFERMLEFRYGRESDQGTEDLRCDCSVSVGNISYRLTGTAGIAVKTDLRLEAALYRQSVYRVISEAAPNEEQHKSRDEQAALILYYAGAGEDLWGIAREYCTSVEAIQKENGLESEQQQVAEAGMLLIPV
;
A
#
# COMPACT_ATOMS: atom_id res chain seq x y z
N SER A 1 18.73 -37.00 -49.59
CA SER A 1 18.50 -36.93 -48.12
C SER A 1 17.11 -36.33 -47.90
N SER A 2 16.15 -37.18 -47.57
CA SER A 2 14.80 -36.79 -47.18
C SER A 2 14.92 -36.03 -45.83
N GLY A 3 14.64 -34.73 -45.83
CA GLY A 3 14.45 -33.99 -44.62
C GLY A 3 13.18 -34.50 -43.95
N GLU A 4 13.32 -35.24 -42.86
CA GLU A 4 12.22 -35.52 -41.95
C GLU A 4 11.79 -34.16 -41.35
N ASN A 5 10.58 -33.72 -41.63
CA ASN A 5 9.97 -32.62 -40.92
C ASN A 5 9.71 -33.09 -39.47
N MET A 6 10.56 -32.65 -38.58
CA MET A 6 10.31 -32.83 -37.14
C MET A 6 9.18 -31.87 -36.75
N LEU A 7 8.06 -32.43 -36.34
CA LEU A 7 6.95 -31.71 -35.71
C LEU A 7 7.32 -31.54 -34.23
N MET A 8 7.17 -30.32 -33.74
CA MET A 8 7.32 -30.02 -32.32
C MET A 8 5.98 -29.51 -31.79
N ASP A 9 5.44 -30.21 -30.81
CA ASP A 9 4.25 -29.78 -30.09
C ASP A 9 4.70 -28.93 -28.90
N VAL A 10 4.14 -27.76 -28.76
CA VAL A 10 4.43 -26.84 -27.65
C VAL A 10 3.15 -26.59 -26.87
N GLU A 11 3.13 -26.97 -25.61
CA GLU A 11 2.07 -26.63 -24.65
C GLU A 11 2.54 -25.45 -23.78
N VAL A 12 1.76 -24.38 -23.73
CA VAL A 12 2.03 -23.22 -22.90
C VAL A 12 0.94 -23.06 -21.87
N ARG A 13 1.32 -23.08 -20.58
CA ARG A 13 0.41 -22.78 -19.46
C ARG A 13 0.65 -21.37 -18.97
N LEU A 14 -0.37 -20.53 -19.03
CA LEU A 14 -0.35 -19.16 -18.51
C LEU A 14 -1.07 -19.11 -17.16
N ILE A 15 -0.45 -18.46 -16.20
CA ILE A 15 -1.05 -18.16 -14.89
C ILE A 15 -1.11 -16.65 -14.77
N ALA A 16 -2.32 -16.09 -14.67
CA ALA A 16 -2.53 -14.66 -14.45
C ALA A 16 -2.93 -14.41 -12.99
N TYR A 17 -2.26 -13.48 -12.34
CA TYR A 17 -2.64 -12.96 -11.03
C TYR A 17 -3.28 -11.59 -11.23
N ILE A 18 -4.51 -11.45 -10.76
CA ILE A 18 -5.27 -10.20 -10.91
C ILE A 18 -5.66 -9.73 -9.51
N ASN A 19 -5.28 -8.50 -9.17
CA ASN A 19 -5.73 -7.83 -7.97
C ASN A 19 -6.75 -6.75 -8.37
N ALA A 20 -7.91 -6.78 -7.73
CA ALA A 20 -8.93 -5.74 -7.86
C ALA A 20 -9.14 -5.10 -6.49
N TYR A 21 -9.29 -3.77 -6.48
CA TYR A 21 -9.47 -2.99 -5.26
C TYR A 21 -10.76 -2.21 -5.39
N GLU A 22 -11.48 -2.10 -4.26
CA GLU A 22 -12.69 -1.31 -4.13
C GLU A 22 -12.58 -0.50 -2.83
N ASP A 23 -12.91 0.77 -2.88
CA ASP A 23 -13.01 1.60 -1.68
C ASP A 23 -14.27 1.24 -0.92
N THR A 24 -14.13 0.94 0.37
CA THR A 24 -15.23 0.60 1.26
C THR A 24 -15.17 1.47 2.51
N GLU A 25 -16.31 2.02 2.90
CA GLU A 25 -16.45 2.69 4.18
C GLU A 25 -16.75 1.64 5.25
N LEU A 26 -15.98 1.71 6.34
CA LEU A 26 -16.13 0.82 7.49
C LEU A 26 -16.40 1.67 8.74
N GLU A 27 -17.50 1.35 9.41
CA GLU A 27 -17.76 1.87 10.74
C GLU A 27 -17.15 0.93 11.79
N ILE A 28 -16.34 1.49 12.67
CA ILE A 28 -15.71 0.75 13.75
C ILE A 28 -16.09 1.35 15.09
N VAL A 29 -16.37 0.50 16.07
CA VAL A 29 -16.64 0.92 17.44
C VAL A 29 -15.31 1.05 18.18
N THR A 30 -15.02 2.27 18.62
CA THR A 30 -13.76 2.60 19.33
C THR A 30 -13.98 2.90 20.81
N ASP A 31 -15.20 3.25 21.21
CA ASP A 31 -15.58 3.51 22.59
C ASP A 31 -17.02 3.08 22.85
N VAL A 32 -17.32 2.71 24.10
CA VAL A 32 -18.63 2.34 24.58
C VAL A 32 -18.75 2.64 26.07
N TYR A 33 -19.90 3.12 26.50
CA TYR A 33 -20.21 3.26 27.90
C TYR A 33 -21.69 2.94 28.18
N SER A 34 -22.01 2.70 29.44
CA SER A 34 -23.38 2.63 29.91
C SER A 34 -23.64 3.75 30.91
N THR A 35 -24.83 4.27 30.90
CA THR A 35 -25.29 5.29 31.85
C THR A 35 -25.63 4.69 33.23
N LYS A 36 -25.74 3.36 33.34
CA LYS A 36 -26.22 2.67 34.55
C LYS A 36 -25.22 1.71 35.16
N TYR A 37 -24.42 1.04 34.32
CA TYR A 37 -23.54 -0.07 34.72
C TYR A 37 -22.10 0.21 34.34
N GLU A 38 -21.17 -0.40 35.06
CA GLU A 38 -19.82 -0.54 34.55
C GLU A 38 -19.85 -1.48 33.31
N VAL A 39 -19.00 -1.20 32.32
CA VAL A 39 -18.91 -1.98 31.09
C VAL A 39 -17.55 -2.65 31.03
N SER A 40 -17.56 -3.96 30.89
CA SER A 40 -16.34 -4.71 30.52
C SER A 40 -16.19 -4.66 29.02
N VAL A 41 -14.96 -4.38 28.56
CA VAL A 41 -14.66 -4.19 27.14
C VAL A 41 -13.50 -5.05 26.74
N GLU A 42 -13.69 -5.87 25.71
CA GLU A 42 -12.60 -6.54 25.01
C GLU A 42 -12.20 -5.72 23.79
N GLN A 43 -10.89 -5.48 23.64
CA GLN A 43 -10.36 -4.69 22.52
C GLN A 43 -9.37 -5.52 21.73
N GLU A 44 -9.42 -5.37 20.43
CA GLU A 44 -8.42 -5.91 19.50
C GLU A 44 -7.84 -4.83 18.58
N GLN A 45 -6.65 -5.09 18.08
CA GLN A 45 -6.05 -4.22 17.07
C GLN A 45 -6.43 -4.70 15.67
N LYS A 46 -7.05 -3.83 14.89
CA LYS A 46 -7.35 -4.06 13.46
C LYS A 46 -6.47 -3.16 12.61
N SER A 47 -5.87 -3.75 11.60
CA SER A 47 -5.08 -3.03 10.60
C SER A 47 -5.86 -2.90 9.31
N PHE A 48 -5.96 -1.69 8.81
CA PHE A 48 -6.62 -1.36 7.55
C PHE A 48 -5.58 -0.77 6.60
N MET A 49 -5.68 -1.13 5.33
CA MET A 49 -4.85 -0.58 4.27
C MET A 49 -5.71 0.22 3.30
N LYS A 50 -5.32 1.45 3.04
CA LYS A 50 -5.93 2.32 2.04
C LYS A 50 -4.96 2.49 0.88
N LEU A 51 -5.42 2.18 -0.33
CA LEU A 51 -4.68 2.50 -1.56
C LEU A 51 -4.66 4.03 -1.72
N LEU A 52 -3.47 4.61 -1.78
CA LEU A 52 -3.28 6.04 -1.99
C LEU A 52 -3.16 6.37 -3.46
N CYS A 53 -2.30 5.65 -4.17
CA CYS A 53 -2.12 5.80 -5.60
C CYS A 53 -1.48 4.56 -6.20
N SER A 54 -1.66 4.41 -7.51
CA SER A 54 -0.93 3.49 -8.36
C SER A 54 -0.13 4.30 -9.37
N VAL A 55 1.12 3.95 -9.55
CA VAL A 55 2.05 4.66 -10.44
C VAL A 55 2.71 3.69 -11.40
N GLU A 56 2.94 4.17 -12.61
CA GLU A 56 3.67 3.45 -13.66
C GLU A 56 4.79 4.35 -14.17
N ASP A 57 5.99 3.79 -14.27
CA ASP A 57 7.19 4.47 -14.72
C ASP A 57 7.92 3.65 -15.78
N SER A 58 8.66 4.34 -16.64
CA SER A 58 9.58 3.76 -17.61
C SER A 58 11.02 4.07 -17.21
N CYS A 59 11.84 3.02 -17.13
CA CYS A 59 13.24 3.12 -16.77
C CYS A 59 14.12 2.56 -17.90
N PRO A 60 14.54 3.38 -18.87
CA PRO A 60 15.35 2.93 -19.97
C PRO A 60 16.78 2.62 -19.52
N GLN A 61 17.27 1.44 -19.90
CA GLN A 61 18.62 0.95 -19.64
C GLN A 61 19.41 0.85 -20.93
N LYS A 62 20.73 1.15 -20.86
CA LYS A 62 21.65 0.97 -21.99
C LYS A 62 22.88 0.22 -21.49
N ASN A 63 23.13 -0.93 -22.08
CA ASN A 63 24.25 -1.78 -21.71
C ASN A 63 25.05 -2.16 -22.95
N THR A 64 26.37 -2.26 -22.83
CA THR A 64 27.25 -2.69 -23.91
C THR A 64 28.09 -3.86 -23.41
N PHE A 65 28.11 -4.93 -24.20
CA PHE A 65 28.84 -6.15 -23.88
C PHE A 65 29.89 -6.39 -24.95
N PRO A 66 31.18 -6.46 -24.56
CA PRO A 66 32.28 -6.79 -25.46
C PRO A 66 32.37 -8.31 -25.68
N PHE A 67 32.69 -8.70 -26.90
CA PHE A 67 32.98 -10.10 -27.32
C PHE A 67 34.24 -10.15 -28.19
N GLU A 68 35.33 -9.60 -27.66
CA GLU A 68 36.55 -9.33 -28.40
C GLU A 68 37.22 -10.60 -28.99
N GLU A 69 37.15 -11.74 -28.27
CA GLU A 69 37.82 -12.98 -28.71
C GLU A 69 37.00 -13.79 -29.73
N SER A 70 35.69 -13.78 -29.62
CA SER A 70 34.82 -14.64 -30.45
C SER A 70 34.03 -13.86 -31.51
N GLY A 71 33.89 -12.57 -31.32
CA GLY A 71 33.04 -11.72 -32.15
C GLY A 71 31.58 -12.15 -32.17
N ILE A 72 30.73 -11.36 -32.80
CA ILE A 72 29.33 -11.71 -33.10
C ILE A 72 29.11 -11.51 -34.58
N SER A 73 28.79 -12.61 -35.30
CA SER A 73 28.43 -12.55 -36.70
C SER A 73 26.93 -12.33 -36.91
N LYS A 74 26.08 -12.90 -36.04
CA LYS A 74 24.62 -12.79 -36.13
C LYS A 74 23.98 -12.96 -34.74
N VAL A 75 23.06 -12.08 -34.41
CA VAL A 75 22.18 -12.26 -33.24
C VAL A 75 20.97 -13.09 -33.70
N ILE A 76 20.66 -14.14 -32.94
CA ILE A 76 19.48 -14.99 -33.17
C ILE A 76 18.33 -14.43 -32.34
N ASP A 77 18.55 -14.21 -31.04
CA ASP A 77 17.55 -13.67 -30.13
C ASP A 77 18.17 -12.95 -28.94
N VAL A 78 17.40 -12.00 -28.36
CA VAL A 78 17.73 -11.29 -27.12
C VAL A 78 16.47 -11.19 -26.30
N TRP A 79 16.50 -11.72 -25.06
CA TRP A 79 15.30 -11.75 -24.19
C TRP A 79 15.66 -11.59 -22.72
N ASN A 80 14.61 -11.48 -21.90
CA ASN A 80 14.68 -11.50 -20.44
C ASN A 80 13.87 -12.70 -19.90
N GLU A 81 14.38 -13.37 -18.88
CA GLU A 81 13.69 -14.48 -18.20
C GLU A 81 13.27 -14.14 -16.79
N SER A 82 14.03 -13.28 -16.11
CA SER A 82 13.79 -12.95 -14.73
C SER A 82 14.03 -11.47 -14.44
N SER A 83 13.19 -10.92 -13.62
CA SER A 83 13.31 -9.55 -13.10
C SER A 83 12.79 -9.47 -11.68
N GLN A 84 13.42 -8.64 -10.87
CA GLN A 84 13.07 -8.40 -9.48
C GLN A 84 13.23 -6.93 -9.15
N VAL A 85 12.32 -6.40 -8.33
CA VAL A 85 12.37 -5.02 -7.88
C VAL A 85 11.91 -4.92 -6.43
N THR A 86 12.46 -3.97 -5.72
CA THR A 86 11.94 -3.45 -4.46
C THR A 86 11.79 -1.95 -4.59
N ALA A 87 10.79 -1.39 -3.94
CA ALA A 87 10.59 0.05 -3.89
C ALA A 87 10.45 0.50 -2.44
N GLN A 88 11.03 1.67 -2.14
CA GLN A 88 10.98 2.29 -0.83
C GLN A 88 10.77 3.79 -1.01
N LEU A 89 10.03 4.39 -0.09
CA LEU A 89 9.86 5.83 -0.05
C LEU A 89 10.93 6.42 0.88
N GLU A 90 11.84 7.21 0.33
CA GLU A 90 12.93 7.87 1.06
C GLU A 90 12.93 9.36 0.72
N GLU A 91 12.84 10.23 1.73
CA GLU A 91 12.95 11.69 1.58
C GLU A 91 12.03 12.29 0.50
N GLY A 92 10.79 11.82 0.40
CA GLY A 92 9.83 12.29 -0.60
C GLY A 92 10.04 11.72 -2.01
N ASN A 93 10.92 10.72 -2.15
CA ASN A 93 11.15 10.02 -3.41
C ASN A 93 10.79 8.54 -3.31
N LEU A 94 10.09 8.04 -4.30
CA LEU A 94 9.88 6.61 -4.50
C LEU A 94 11.10 6.04 -5.24
N LEU A 95 11.93 5.28 -4.53
CA LEU A 95 13.16 4.71 -5.04
C LEU A 95 13.00 3.23 -5.34
N TYR A 96 13.17 2.87 -6.62
CA TYR A 96 13.22 1.50 -7.10
C TYR A 96 14.66 1.02 -7.16
N LYS A 97 14.89 -0.18 -6.63
CA LYS A 97 16.16 -0.91 -6.72
C LYS A 97 15.85 -2.32 -7.20
N GLY A 98 16.51 -2.75 -8.25
CA GLY A 98 16.20 -4.06 -8.81
C GLY A 98 17.27 -4.62 -9.70
N ARG A 99 16.99 -5.79 -10.23
CA ARG A 99 17.83 -6.50 -11.17
C ARG A 99 16.99 -7.25 -12.20
N PHE A 100 17.55 -7.40 -13.38
CA PHE A 100 16.97 -8.22 -14.45
C PHE A 100 18.07 -8.94 -15.19
N ASN A 101 17.82 -10.11 -15.75
CA ASN A 101 18.77 -10.76 -16.61
C ASN A 101 18.53 -10.38 -18.08
N LEU A 102 19.61 -10.37 -18.83
CA LEU A 102 19.61 -10.26 -20.26
C LEU A 102 20.23 -11.52 -20.84
N CYS A 103 19.48 -12.22 -21.67
CA CYS A 103 19.89 -13.43 -22.37
C CYS A 103 20.10 -13.11 -23.85
N LEU A 104 21.19 -13.64 -24.39
CA LEU A 104 21.56 -13.49 -25.79
C LEU A 104 21.89 -14.86 -26.38
N LEU A 105 21.23 -15.19 -27.49
CA LEU A 105 21.62 -16.31 -28.36
C LEU A 105 22.16 -15.73 -29.66
N ALA A 106 23.40 -16.07 -30.01
CA ALA A 106 24.08 -15.52 -31.17
C ALA A 106 25.01 -16.54 -31.86
N LEU A 107 25.44 -16.22 -33.06
CA LEU A 107 26.52 -16.92 -33.76
C LEU A 107 27.83 -16.10 -33.59
N ASN A 108 28.90 -16.79 -33.29
CA ASN A 108 30.24 -16.18 -33.24
C ASN A 108 30.82 -15.92 -34.64
N GLY A 109 32.05 -15.41 -34.72
CA GLY A 109 32.75 -15.17 -35.97
C GLY A 109 32.92 -16.40 -36.85
N ASP A 110 32.99 -17.59 -36.25
CA ASP A 110 33.11 -18.87 -36.96
C ASP A 110 31.73 -19.49 -37.34
N GLY A 111 30.65 -18.79 -37.05
CA GLY A 111 29.29 -19.26 -37.33
C GLY A 111 28.74 -20.29 -36.31
N LYS A 112 29.39 -20.49 -35.18
CA LYS A 112 28.96 -21.41 -34.13
C LYS A 112 28.03 -20.69 -33.16
N PRO A 113 26.92 -21.34 -32.74
CA PRO A 113 25.98 -20.75 -31.76
C PRO A 113 26.63 -20.70 -30.38
N PHE A 114 26.36 -19.62 -29.67
CA PHE A 114 26.71 -19.46 -28.26
C PHE A 114 25.59 -18.75 -27.51
N TYR A 115 25.51 -19.03 -26.22
CA TYR A 115 24.60 -18.39 -25.27
C TYR A 115 25.40 -17.52 -24.30
N PHE A 116 24.86 -16.35 -24.01
CA PHE A 116 25.39 -15.42 -23.02
C PHE A 116 24.27 -14.92 -22.15
N GLU A 117 24.50 -14.84 -20.84
CA GLU A 117 23.58 -14.29 -19.88
C GLU A 117 24.31 -13.31 -18.96
N ARG A 118 23.63 -12.22 -18.63
CA ARG A 118 24.15 -11.26 -17.66
C ARG A 118 23.04 -10.71 -16.79
N MET A 119 23.25 -10.78 -15.46
CA MET A 119 22.42 -10.06 -14.51
C MET A 119 22.85 -8.60 -14.46
N LEU A 120 21.88 -7.70 -14.58
CA LEU A 120 22.03 -6.25 -14.59
C LEU A 120 21.26 -5.65 -13.44
N GLU A 121 21.88 -4.71 -12.73
CA GLU A 121 21.26 -3.96 -11.67
C GLU A 121 20.74 -2.62 -12.21
N PHE A 122 19.63 -2.13 -11.66
CA PHE A 122 19.11 -0.80 -11.97
C PHE A 122 18.67 -0.09 -10.70
N ARG A 123 18.65 1.25 -10.79
CA ARG A 123 18.06 2.14 -9.81
C ARG A 123 17.28 3.20 -10.54
N TYR A 124 16.11 3.54 -10.00
CA TYR A 124 15.27 4.59 -10.54
C TYR A 124 14.58 5.31 -9.40
N GLY A 125 14.52 6.64 -9.46
CA GLY A 125 13.88 7.49 -8.47
C GLY A 125 12.82 8.35 -9.10
N ARG A 126 11.72 8.52 -8.40
CA ARG A 126 10.60 9.39 -8.77
C ARG A 126 10.21 10.22 -7.57
N GLU A 127 9.96 11.52 -7.76
CA GLU A 127 9.36 12.36 -6.74
C GLU A 127 7.95 11.87 -6.39
N SER A 128 7.62 11.91 -5.10
CA SER A 128 6.34 11.49 -4.57
C SER A 128 5.82 12.54 -3.59
N ASP A 129 4.59 12.98 -3.80
CA ASP A 129 3.89 13.91 -2.89
C ASP A 129 3.36 13.22 -1.62
N GLN A 130 3.55 11.92 -1.49
CA GLN A 130 3.09 11.15 -0.34
C GLN A 130 4.09 11.28 0.81
N GLY A 131 3.55 11.54 2.03
CA GLY A 131 4.38 11.48 3.25
C GLY A 131 4.97 10.09 3.46
N THR A 132 6.03 9.99 4.27
CA THR A 132 6.79 8.75 4.47
C THR A 132 6.26 7.84 5.57
N GLU A 133 5.29 8.31 6.38
CA GLU A 133 4.80 7.60 7.55
C GLU A 133 3.81 6.49 7.19
N ASP A 134 4.03 5.31 7.75
CA ASP A 134 3.14 4.13 7.66
C ASP A 134 2.76 3.71 6.23
N LEU A 135 3.68 3.92 5.27
CA LEU A 135 3.47 3.54 3.89
C LEU A 135 4.02 2.14 3.60
N ARG A 136 3.23 1.38 2.84
CA ARG A 136 3.65 0.16 2.16
C ARG A 136 3.63 0.38 0.67
N CYS A 137 4.59 -0.23 0.00
CA CYS A 137 4.71 -0.20 -1.45
C CYS A 137 4.77 -1.62 -2.00
N ASP A 138 3.78 -1.98 -2.81
CA ASP A 138 3.83 -3.19 -3.63
C ASP A 138 4.30 -2.77 -5.02
N CYS A 139 5.37 -3.40 -5.51
CA CYS A 139 5.95 -3.02 -6.79
C CYS A 139 6.27 -4.23 -7.67
N SER A 140 6.23 -4.00 -8.95
CA SER A 140 6.60 -4.97 -9.98
C SER A 140 7.48 -4.33 -11.05
N VAL A 141 8.26 -5.16 -11.72
CA VAL A 141 9.05 -4.77 -12.89
C VAL A 141 8.84 -5.77 -14.01
N SER A 142 8.63 -5.27 -15.20
CA SER A 142 8.60 -6.06 -16.43
C SER A 142 9.50 -5.43 -17.49
N VAL A 143 10.01 -6.27 -18.38
CA VAL A 143 10.79 -5.81 -19.52
C VAL A 143 9.84 -5.60 -20.70
N GLY A 144 9.61 -4.33 -21.06
CA GLY A 144 8.66 -3.96 -22.12
C GLY A 144 9.24 -4.15 -23.50
N ASN A 145 10.43 -3.63 -23.75
CA ASN A 145 11.06 -3.68 -25.08
C ASN A 145 12.56 -3.89 -24.95
N ILE A 146 13.09 -4.77 -25.80
CA ILE A 146 14.53 -4.98 -25.96
C ILE A 146 14.90 -4.70 -27.42
N SER A 147 15.87 -3.83 -27.61
CA SER A 147 16.46 -3.56 -28.92
C SER A 147 17.98 -3.59 -28.84
N TYR A 148 18.62 -3.99 -29.91
CA TYR A 148 20.06 -4.12 -29.94
C TYR A 148 20.68 -3.55 -31.20
N ARG A 149 21.98 -3.27 -31.13
CA ARG A 149 22.83 -2.90 -32.25
C ARG A 149 24.21 -3.51 -32.05
N LEU A 150 24.75 -4.15 -33.09
CA LEU A 150 26.13 -4.60 -33.10
C LEU A 150 27.07 -3.40 -33.14
N THR A 151 28.12 -3.41 -32.28
CA THR A 151 29.18 -2.41 -32.23
C THR A 151 30.42 -2.97 -32.92
N GLY A 152 30.41 -2.96 -34.26
CA GLY A 152 31.37 -3.69 -35.05
C GLY A 152 31.20 -5.21 -34.90
N THR A 153 32.30 -5.96 -35.01
CA THR A 153 32.32 -7.41 -34.79
C THR A 153 32.60 -7.79 -33.32
N ALA A 154 32.97 -6.83 -32.50
CA ALA A 154 33.52 -7.08 -31.16
C ALA A 154 32.52 -6.84 -30.02
N GLY A 155 31.25 -6.51 -30.28
CA GLY A 155 30.31 -6.28 -29.19
C GLY A 155 28.91 -6.01 -29.62
N ILE A 156 28.02 -5.91 -28.62
CA ILE A 156 26.62 -5.59 -28.77
C ILE A 156 26.20 -4.51 -27.78
N ALA A 157 25.51 -3.47 -28.26
CA ALA A 157 24.83 -2.49 -27.42
C ALA A 157 23.35 -2.84 -27.36
N VAL A 158 22.82 -3.02 -26.18
CA VAL A 158 21.42 -3.39 -25.93
C VAL A 158 20.74 -2.24 -25.18
N LYS A 159 19.55 -1.86 -25.64
CA LYS A 159 18.63 -0.97 -24.93
C LYS A 159 17.46 -1.80 -24.44
N THR A 160 17.17 -1.66 -23.18
CA THR A 160 16.05 -2.33 -22.50
C THR A 160 15.18 -1.27 -21.87
N ASP A 161 13.88 -1.34 -22.07
CA ASP A 161 12.92 -0.47 -21.41
C ASP A 161 12.21 -1.26 -20.32
N LEU A 162 12.47 -0.86 -19.05
CA LEU A 162 11.85 -1.47 -17.90
C LEU A 162 10.58 -0.69 -17.55
N ARG A 163 9.45 -1.38 -17.50
CA ARG A 163 8.20 -0.87 -16.94
C ARG A 163 8.18 -1.18 -15.45
N LEU A 164 8.10 -0.14 -14.65
CA LEU A 164 8.02 -0.20 -13.20
C LEU A 164 6.59 0.16 -12.79
N GLU A 165 5.97 -0.68 -11.99
CA GLU A 165 4.64 -0.44 -11.45
C GLU A 165 4.74 -0.46 -9.93
N ALA A 166 4.05 0.47 -9.26
CA ALA A 166 3.95 0.47 -7.82
C ALA A 166 2.56 0.91 -7.35
N ALA A 167 2.07 0.23 -6.31
CA ALA A 167 0.89 0.62 -5.56
C ALA A 167 1.30 1.03 -4.15
N LEU A 168 0.96 2.25 -3.76
CA LEU A 168 1.27 2.82 -2.46
C LEU A 168 0.04 2.74 -1.57
N TYR A 169 0.21 2.16 -0.39
CA TYR A 169 -0.83 1.99 0.61
C TYR A 169 -0.45 2.68 1.90
N ARG A 170 -1.43 3.30 2.55
CA ARG A 170 -1.31 3.73 3.95
C ARG A 170 -1.88 2.65 4.85
N GLN A 171 -1.09 2.22 5.83
CA GLN A 171 -1.53 1.32 6.86
C GLN A 171 -1.95 2.13 8.09
N SER A 172 -3.19 1.93 8.55
CA SER A 172 -3.69 2.52 9.79
C SER A 172 -4.07 1.40 10.74
N VAL A 173 -3.71 1.55 12.01
CA VAL A 173 -4.02 0.57 13.07
C VAL A 173 -4.96 1.23 14.07
N TYR A 174 -6.11 0.63 14.28
CA TYR A 174 -7.11 1.08 15.24
C TYR A 174 -7.31 0.03 16.33
N ARG A 175 -7.56 0.52 17.54
CA ARG A 175 -8.11 -0.31 18.61
C ARG A 175 -9.62 -0.29 18.45
N VAL A 176 -10.20 -1.46 18.22
CA VAL A 176 -11.63 -1.63 18.04
C VAL A 176 -12.17 -2.48 19.18
N ILE A 177 -13.39 -2.21 19.59
CA ILE A 177 -14.10 -3.02 20.58
C ILE A 177 -14.65 -4.24 19.85
N SER A 178 -14.19 -5.41 20.27
CA SER A 178 -14.65 -6.71 19.78
C SER A 178 -15.84 -7.23 20.57
N GLU A 179 -15.87 -6.96 21.87
CA GLU A 179 -16.96 -7.34 22.76
C GLU A 179 -17.16 -6.30 23.85
N ALA A 180 -18.42 -6.03 24.21
CA ALA A 180 -18.77 -5.17 25.32
C ALA A 180 -19.96 -5.77 26.08
N ALA A 181 -19.82 -5.91 27.40
CA ALA A 181 -20.88 -6.44 28.25
C ALA A 181 -21.08 -5.55 29.48
N PRO A 182 -22.33 -5.15 29.78
CA PRO A 182 -22.61 -4.44 31.03
C PRO A 182 -22.44 -5.39 32.23
N ASN A 183 -21.81 -4.90 33.27
CA ASN A 183 -21.72 -5.61 34.54
C ASN A 183 -22.92 -5.23 35.41
N GLU A 184 -23.98 -6.02 35.37
CA GLU A 184 -25.22 -5.73 36.07
C GLU A 184 -25.07 -5.73 37.62
N GLU A 185 -24.00 -6.29 38.16
CA GLU A 185 -23.71 -6.28 39.60
C GLU A 185 -23.01 -4.98 40.03
N GLN A 186 -22.44 -4.21 39.11
CA GLN A 186 -21.76 -2.96 39.36
C GLN A 186 -22.49 -1.76 38.78
N HIS A 187 -23.34 -1.18 39.61
CA HIS A 187 -24.02 0.06 39.26
C HIS A 187 -23.07 1.25 39.36
N LYS A 188 -23.14 2.13 38.37
CA LYS A 188 -22.47 3.43 38.46
C LYS A 188 -23.16 4.29 39.52
N SER A 189 -22.34 4.90 40.37
CA SER A 189 -22.86 5.84 41.37
C SER A 189 -23.26 7.15 40.69
N ARG A 190 -24.55 7.49 40.78
CA ARG A 190 -25.06 8.81 40.44
C ARG A 190 -25.30 9.61 41.69
N ASP A 191 -25.16 10.92 41.61
CA ASP A 191 -25.63 11.82 42.66
C ASP A 191 -27.14 11.97 42.53
N GLU A 192 -27.90 11.11 43.24
CA GLU A 192 -29.35 11.11 43.21
C GLU A 192 -29.98 12.41 43.77
N GLN A 193 -29.18 13.30 44.38
CA GLN A 193 -29.65 14.57 44.94
C GLN A 193 -29.56 15.73 43.92
N ALA A 194 -28.76 15.57 42.84
CA ALA A 194 -28.64 16.57 41.82
C ALA A 194 -29.51 16.21 40.59
N ALA A 195 -30.40 17.11 40.19
CA ALA A 195 -31.16 16.98 38.97
C ALA A 195 -30.36 17.47 37.74
N LEU A 196 -29.42 18.38 37.95
CA LEU A 196 -28.63 19.02 36.89
C LEU A 196 -27.25 19.37 37.45
N ILE A 197 -26.21 19.20 36.66
CA ILE A 197 -24.86 19.66 36.96
C ILE A 197 -24.53 20.82 36.01
N LEU A 198 -23.96 21.88 36.55
CA LEU A 198 -23.39 22.98 35.75
C LEU A 198 -21.93 22.65 35.41
N TYR A 199 -21.67 22.46 34.16
CA TYR A 199 -20.33 22.14 33.62
C TYR A 199 -19.83 23.28 32.73
N TYR A 200 -18.64 23.76 32.95
CA TYR A 200 -18.02 24.76 32.07
C TYR A 200 -17.14 24.06 31.03
N ALA A 201 -17.66 23.96 29.82
CA ALA A 201 -17.00 23.28 28.72
C ALA A 201 -16.10 24.22 27.93
N GLY A 202 -14.97 23.68 27.46
CA GLY A 202 -14.07 24.34 26.51
C GLY A 202 -14.57 24.23 25.07
N ALA A 203 -14.19 25.18 24.22
CA ALA A 203 -14.46 25.08 22.78
C ALA A 203 -13.79 23.86 22.17
N GLY A 204 -14.53 23.08 21.36
CA GLY A 204 -14.06 21.83 20.75
C GLY A 204 -14.09 20.60 21.66
N GLU A 205 -14.55 20.74 22.91
CA GLU A 205 -14.70 19.61 23.82
C GLU A 205 -15.77 18.64 23.34
N ASP A 206 -15.48 17.34 23.47
CA ASP A 206 -16.33 16.27 22.94
C ASP A 206 -17.53 15.97 23.89
N LEU A 207 -18.74 16.07 23.35
CA LEU A 207 -19.96 15.79 24.11
C LEU A 207 -20.06 14.32 24.55
N TRP A 208 -19.48 13.39 23.79
CA TRP A 208 -19.41 11.98 24.16
C TRP A 208 -18.59 11.78 25.43
N GLY A 209 -17.42 12.42 25.51
CA GLY A 209 -16.54 12.38 26.68
C GLY A 209 -17.25 12.92 27.92
N ILE A 210 -17.91 14.08 27.79
CA ILE A 210 -18.69 14.68 28.89
C ILE A 210 -19.83 13.75 29.31
N ALA A 211 -20.63 13.24 28.36
CA ALA A 211 -21.75 12.37 28.66
C ALA A 211 -21.32 11.08 29.37
N ARG A 212 -20.17 10.50 28.96
CA ARG A 212 -19.60 9.32 29.62
C ARG A 212 -19.15 9.59 31.05
N GLU A 213 -18.50 10.74 31.29
CA GLU A 213 -18.02 11.14 32.62
C GLU A 213 -19.18 11.34 33.60
N TYR A 214 -20.25 11.97 33.15
CA TYR A 214 -21.41 12.27 33.97
C TYR A 214 -22.51 11.21 33.89
N CYS A 215 -22.26 10.04 33.32
CA CYS A 215 -23.18 8.92 33.22
C CYS A 215 -24.54 9.29 32.61
N THR A 216 -24.56 10.20 31.64
CA THR A 216 -25.75 10.65 30.90
C THR A 216 -25.59 10.33 29.40
N SER A 217 -26.51 10.73 28.56
CA SER A 217 -26.41 10.57 27.11
C SER A 217 -26.11 11.89 26.42
N VAL A 218 -25.47 11.81 25.24
CA VAL A 218 -25.21 12.99 24.39
C VAL A 218 -26.54 13.67 24.04
N GLU A 219 -27.57 12.89 23.69
CA GLU A 219 -28.87 13.41 23.34
C GLU A 219 -29.55 14.16 24.51
N ALA A 220 -29.32 13.68 25.75
CA ALA A 220 -29.82 14.35 26.92
C ALA A 220 -29.14 15.71 27.15
N ILE A 221 -27.81 15.77 26.96
CA ILE A 221 -27.05 17.03 27.03
C ILE A 221 -27.53 17.98 25.91
N GLN A 222 -27.62 17.50 24.66
CA GLN A 222 -28.06 18.29 23.53
C GLN A 222 -29.46 18.91 23.78
N LYS A 223 -30.41 18.08 24.21
CA LYS A 223 -31.77 18.51 24.48
C LYS A 223 -31.85 19.59 25.58
N GLU A 224 -31.10 19.39 26.68
CA GLU A 224 -31.14 20.30 27.82
C GLU A 224 -30.52 21.67 27.49
N ASN A 225 -29.53 21.67 26.58
CA ASN A 225 -28.82 22.89 26.19
C ASN A 225 -29.33 23.49 24.86
N GLY A 226 -30.33 22.91 24.24
CA GLY A 226 -30.86 23.40 22.95
C GLY A 226 -29.84 23.28 21.80
N LEU A 227 -28.95 22.30 21.85
CA LEU A 227 -27.98 22.02 20.83
C LEU A 227 -28.63 21.20 19.69
N GLU A 228 -28.03 21.30 18.49
CA GLU A 228 -28.48 20.50 17.35
C GLU A 228 -28.12 19.00 17.55
N SER A 229 -28.97 18.10 17.06
CA SER A 229 -28.76 16.64 17.23
C SER A 229 -27.50 16.09 16.54
N GLU A 230 -26.98 16.80 15.55
CA GLU A 230 -25.73 16.43 14.85
C GLU A 230 -24.49 17.00 15.51
N GLN A 231 -24.64 17.89 16.48
CA GLN A 231 -23.52 18.53 17.17
C GLN A 231 -22.84 17.56 18.13
N GLN A 232 -21.59 17.20 17.84
CA GLN A 232 -20.80 16.27 18.64
C GLN A 232 -19.79 16.97 19.55
N GLN A 233 -19.55 18.26 19.31
CA GLN A 233 -18.57 19.06 20.06
C GLN A 233 -19.15 20.39 20.48
N VAL A 234 -18.59 20.93 21.57
CA VAL A 234 -18.93 22.25 22.08
C VAL A 234 -18.42 23.32 21.09
N ALA A 235 -19.30 24.09 20.49
CA ALA A 235 -18.90 25.09 19.49
C ALA A 235 -18.08 26.24 20.09
N GLU A 236 -18.53 26.79 21.21
CA GLU A 236 -17.89 27.87 21.94
C GLU A 236 -17.80 27.54 23.43
N ALA A 237 -16.69 27.97 24.08
CA ALA A 237 -16.55 27.76 25.50
C ALA A 237 -17.71 28.39 26.28
N GLY A 238 -18.33 27.63 27.17
CA GLY A 238 -19.50 28.09 27.90
C GLY A 238 -20.02 27.10 28.92
N MET A 239 -21.10 27.48 29.58
CA MET A 239 -21.78 26.64 30.55
C MET A 239 -22.73 25.66 29.86
N LEU A 240 -22.58 24.37 30.19
CA LEU A 240 -23.51 23.31 29.83
C LEU A 240 -24.31 22.83 31.05
N LEU A 241 -25.55 22.55 30.83
CA LEU A 241 -26.44 21.87 31.77
C LEU A 241 -26.34 20.37 31.50
N ILE A 242 -25.82 19.61 32.45
CA ILE A 242 -25.67 18.17 32.33
C ILE A 242 -26.78 17.51 33.15
N PRO A 243 -27.78 16.84 32.52
CA PRO A 243 -28.81 16.09 33.22
C PRO A 243 -28.21 14.82 33.82
N VAL A 244 -28.56 14.52 35.08
CA VAL A 244 -28.08 13.37 35.84
C VAL A 244 -29.09 12.23 35.84
#